data_7aedb45fd47dfe941d4fc542673725b6
#
_entry.id   7aedb45fd47dfe941d4fc542673725b6
#
_cell.length_a   1.000
_cell.length_b   1.000
_cell.length_c   1.000
_cell.angle_alpha   90.00
_cell.angle_beta   90.00
_cell.angle_gamma   90.00
#
_symmetry.space_group_name_H-M   'P 1'
#
loop_
_entity.id
_entity.type
_entity.pdbx_description
1 polymer ?
#
loop_
_entity_poly.entity_id
_entity_poly.type
_entity_poly.pdbx_seq_one_letter_code
_entity_poly.pdbx_strand_id
1 'polypeptide(L)'
;NALKRGHVNSITVFSKCHHGWAYHPSEANEMHPGLKFDLLDAEIKAAHEIGVKTPVYLSAGFDEKIAHKHPEWLRRPKDDRIGWEYPGFHELCMNSPYLDYLIAQIEEVVRNYDCDGIFLDIVGVRTCWCQNCVKTLLDEGKDPYNDENACELGERVYLNYTRRVREAVDRI
;
A
#
# COMPACT_ATOMS: atom_id res chain seq x y z
N ASN A 1 0.96 -29.47 14.14
CA ASN A 1 0.97 -28.32 13.30
C ASN A 1 -0.31 -28.27 12.43
N ALA A 2 -1.13 -27.20 12.57
CA ALA A 2 -2.44 -27.11 11.93
C ALA A 2 -2.30 -26.97 10.40
N LEU A 3 -1.34 -26.17 9.91
CA LEU A 3 -1.12 -25.95 8.49
C LEU A 3 -0.77 -27.24 7.74
N LYS A 4 0.14 -28.03 8.29
CA LYS A 4 0.49 -29.35 7.71
C LYS A 4 -0.72 -30.30 7.64
N ARG A 5 -1.51 -30.38 8.72
CA ARG A 5 -2.71 -31.23 8.76
C ARG A 5 -3.80 -30.74 7.80
N GLY A 6 -3.86 -29.43 7.57
CA GLY A 6 -4.78 -28.80 6.62
C GLY A 6 -4.29 -28.80 5.17
N HIS A 7 -3.11 -29.41 4.88
CA HIS A 7 -2.48 -29.40 3.55
C HIS A 7 -2.31 -27.97 2.96
N VAL A 8 -2.07 -26.98 3.84
CA VAL A 8 -1.82 -25.60 3.44
C VAL A 8 -0.38 -25.47 2.92
N ASN A 9 -0.21 -24.96 1.70
CA ASN A 9 1.08 -24.77 1.05
C ASN A 9 1.50 -23.29 0.91
N SER A 10 0.61 -22.35 1.23
CA SER A 10 0.91 -20.92 1.26
C SER A 10 0.00 -20.22 2.25
N ILE A 11 0.56 -19.23 2.97
CA ILE A 11 -0.19 -18.31 3.85
C ILE A 11 0.30 -16.90 3.59
N THR A 12 -0.59 -15.92 3.69
CA THR A 12 -0.20 -14.51 3.64
C THR A 12 0.16 -14.03 5.04
N VAL A 13 1.37 -13.47 5.19
CA VAL A 13 1.86 -12.83 6.42
C VAL A 13 1.91 -11.32 6.24
N PHE A 14 1.90 -10.55 7.32
CA PHE A 14 1.67 -9.11 7.25
C PHE A 14 2.93 -8.30 7.58
N SER A 15 3.39 -7.47 6.64
CA SER A 15 4.32 -6.39 6.94
C SER A 15 3.58 -5.19 7.54
N LYS A 16 2.44 -4.81 6.94
CA LYS A 16 1.64 -3.65 7.36
C LYS A 16 0.16 -3.87 7.08
N CYS A 17 -0.73 -3.55 8.04
CA CYS A 17 -2.17 -3.53 7.83
C CYS A 17 -2.70 -2.10 7.57
N HIS A 18 -4.02 -1.93 7.47
CA HIS A 18 -4.70 -0.65 7.21
C HIS A 18 -4.41 0.44 8.26
N HIS A 19 -4.07 0.07 9.49
CA HIS A 19 -3.70 1.04 10.53
C HIS A 19 -2.38 1.78 10.25
N GLY A 20 -1.51 1.23 9.38
CA GLY A 20 -0.29 1.86 8.91
C GLY A 20 0.97 1.55 9.72
N TRP A 21 0.89 0.71 10.76
CA TRP A 21 2.06 0.28 11.52
C TRP A 21 2.75 -0.93 10.89
N ALA A 22 4.09 -0.93 10.87
CA ALA A 22 4.87 -2.08 10.48
C ALA A 22 4.90 -3.14 11.59
N TYR A 23 4.87 -4.41 11.22
CA TYR A 23 4.98 -5.55 12.15
C TYR A 23 6.40 -6.11 12.22
N HIS A 24 7.38 -5.29 11.84
CA HIS A 24 8.81 -5.57 11.83
C HIS A 24 9.60 -4.27 12.07
N PRO A 25 10.88 -4.32 12.44
CA PRO A 25 11.77 -3.17 12.42
C PRO A 25 11.80 -2.56 11.01
N SER A 26 11.62 -1.26 10.89
CA SER A 26 11.50 -0.60 9.59
C SER A 26 12.18 0.77 9.62
N GLU A 27 12.91 1.10 8.56
CA GLU A 27 13.45 2.43 8.29
C GLU A 27 12.49 3.26 7.43
N ALA A 28 11.72 2.59 6.58
CA ALA A 28 10.73 3.22 5.69
C ALA A 28 9.40 3.54 6.39
N ASN A 29 9.13 2.90 7.56
CA ASN A 29 7.91 3.06 8.34
C ASN A 29 8.23 2.98 9.84
N GLU A 30 7.23 3.08 10.68
CA GLU A 30 7.34 2.92 12.14
C GLU A 30 6.81 1.55 12.57
N MET A 31 7.60 0.82 13.35
CA MET A 31 7.19 -0.45 13.94
C MET A 31 6.08 -0.22 14.98
N HIS A 32 5.13 -1.13 15.03
CA HIS A 32 4.05 -1.08 16.01
C HIS A 32 4.60 -1.05 17.45
N PRO A 33 4.23 -0.06 18.27
CA PRO A 33 4.85 0.16 19.59
C PRO A 33 4.62 -0.98 20.59
N GLY A 34 3.61 -1.80 20.37
CA GLY A 34 3.32 -2.99 21.19
C GLY A 34 4.20 -4.21 20.85
N LEU A 35 4.89 -4.22 19.70
CA LEU A 35 5.77 -5.33 19.32
C LEU A 35 7.16 -5.16 19.96
N LYS A 36 7.73 -6.29 20.40
CA LYS A 36 9.07 -6.34 21.02
C LYS A 36 10.06 -7.20 20.23
N PHE A 37 9.62 -7.73 19.10
CA PHE A 37 10.41 -8.59 18.21
C PHE A 37 9.92 -8.42 16.78
N ASP A 38 10.70 -8.89 15.82
CA ASP A 38 10.34 -8.93 14.41
C ASP A 38 9.32 -10.05 14.17
N LEU A 39 8.04 -9.66 14.11
CA LEU A 39 6.95 -10.62 13.91
C LEU A 39 6.98 -11.17 12.48
N LEU A 40 7.26 -10.35 11.49
CA LEU A 40 7.29 -10.75 10.08
C LEU A 40 8.35 -11.82 9.83
N ASP A 41 9.59 -11.61 10.33
CA ASP A 41 10.67 -12.59 10.22
C ASP A 41 10.31 -13.91 10.91
N ALA A 42 9.74 -13.82 12.12
CA ALA A 42 9.34 -15.01 12.89
C ALA A 42 8.27 -15.83 12.16
N GLU A 43 7.27 -15.18 11.54
CA GLU A 43 6.21 -15.85 10.78
C GLU A 43 6.75 -16.50 9.49
N ILE A 44 7.60 -15.82 8.74
CA ILE A 44 8.24 -16.33 7.51
C ILE A 44 9.07 -17.58 7.87
N LYS A 45 9.97 -17.50 8.85
CA LYS A 45 10.81 -18.62 9.25
C LYS A 45 10.01 -19.82 9.71
N ALA A 46 9.02 -19.62 10.57
CA ALA A 46 8.17 -20.70 11.07
C ALA A 46 7.34 -21.39 9.97
N ALA A 47 6.91 -20.64 8.94
CA ALA A 47 6.21 -21.20 7.80
C ALA A 47 7.16 -21.97 6.87
N HIS A 48 8.32 -21.41 6.57
CA HIS A 48 9.33 -22.04 5.69
C HIS A 48 9.90 -23.33 6.29
N GLU A 49 10.09 -23.42 7.62
CA GLU A 49 10.50 -24.67 8.31
C GLU A 49 9.57 -25.86 8.02
N ILE A 50 8.34 -25.58 7.64
CA ILE A 50 7.34 -26.61 7.33
C ILE A 50 6.97 -26.67 5.85
N GLY A 51 7.70 -25.94 4.98
CA GLY A 51 7.50 -25.92 3.54
C GLY A 51 6.27 -25.13 3.10
N VAL A 52 5.82 -24.14 3.88
CA VAL A 52 4.69 -23.26 3.56
C VAL A 52 5.23 -21.92 3.06
N LYS A 53 4.79 -21.50 1.88
CA LYS A 53 5.17 -20.21 1.28
C LYS A 53 4.50 -19.02 1.98
N THR A 54 5.17 -17.89 1.95
CA THR A 54 4.77 -16.67 2.66
C THR A 54 4.82 -15.42 1.77
N PRO A 55 3.84 -15.21 0.86
CA PRO A 55 3.64 -13.88 0.29
C PRO A 55 3.33 -12.86 1.40
N VAL A 56 3.98 -11.70 1.33
CA VAL A 56 3.88 -10.64 2.35
C VAL A 56 2.85 -9.61 1.94
N TYR A 57 1.87 -9.40 2.81
CA TYR A 57 0.83 -8.40 2.66
C TYR A 57 1.31 -7.02 3.09
N LEU A 58 1.08 -6.03 2.23
CA LEU A 58 1.13 -4.61 2.57
C LEU A 58 -0.18 -3.94 2.17
N SER A 59 -0.86 -3.29 3.11
CA SER A 59 -1.98 -2.44 2.78
C SER A 59 -1.48 -1.27 1.93
N ALA A 60 -1.90 -1.23 0.67
CA ALA A 60 -1.44 -0.23 -0.28
C ALA A 60 -2.37 0.98 -0.35
N GLY A 61 -3.69 0.77 -0.51
CA GLY A 61 -4.65 1.86 -0.65
C GLY A 61 -5.01 2.55 0.67
N PHE A 62 -4.90 1.83 1.80
CA PHE A 62 -5.18 2.36 3.13
C PHE A 62 -3.92 2.41 4.00
N ASP A 63 -3.71 3.53 4.65
CA ASP A 63 -2.70 3.75 5.68
C ASP A 63 -3.20 4.85 6.61
N GLU A 64 -3.93 4.45 7.65
CA GLU A 64 -4.63 5.42 8.51
C GLU A 64 -3.66 6.33 9.26
N LYS A 65 -2.51 5.81 9.70
CA LYS A 65 -1.48 6.61 10.35
C LYS A 65 -0.97 7.73 9.43
N ILE A 66 -0.70 7.41 8.17
CA ILE A 66 -0.24 8.39 7.17
C ILE A 66 -1.38 9.30 6.73
N ALA A 67 -2.61 8.82 6.64
CA ALA A 67 -3.78 9.63 6.33
C ALA A 67 -3.96 10.79 7.33
N HIS A 68 -3.76 10.53 8.62
CA HIS A 68 -3.80 11.57 9.66
C HIS A 68 -2.59 12.51 9.64
N LYS A 69 -1.41 12.01 9.29
CA LYS A 69 -0.18 12.80 9.23
C LYS A 69 -0.10 13.67 7.98
N HIS A 70 -0.65 13.18 6.87
CA HIS A 70 -0.62 13.77 5.54
C HIS A 70 -2.02 13.79 4.88
N PRO A 71 -2.98 14.56 5.43
CA PRO A 71 -4.33 14.63 4.87
C PRO A 71 -4.37 15.17 3.43
N GLU A 72 -3.33 15.88 2.99
CA GLU A 72 -3.14 16.33 1.62
C GLU A 72 -2.83 15.20 0.62
N TRP A 73 -2.49 14.00 1.10
CA TRP A 73 -2.27 12.82 0.26
C TRP A 73 -3.51 11.96 0.08
N LEU A 74 -4.60 12.31 0.76
CA LEU A 74 -5.86 11.56 0.65
C LEU A 74 -6.44 11.62 -0.76
N ARG A 75 -7.02 10.51 -1.17
CA ARG A 75 -7.93 10.50 -2.30
C ARG A 75 -9.15 11.36 -1.96
N ARG A 76 -9.54 12.24 -2.87
CA ARG A 76 -10.72 13.10 -2.70
C ARG A 76 -11.78 12.81 -3.74
N PRO A 77 -13.04 12.63 -3.34
CA PRO A 77 -14.16 12.59 -4.27
C PRO A 77 -14.43 13.99 -4.85
N LYS A 78 -15.23 14.05 -5.90
CA LYS A 78 -15.56 15.32 -6.60
C LYS A 78 -16.31 16.32 -5.71
N ASP A 79 -17.05 15.85 -4.71
CA ASP A 79 -17.76 16.66 -3.73
C ASP A 79 -16.90 17.11 -2.53
N ASP A 80 -15.60 16.86 -2.60
CA ASP A 80 -14.57 17.21 -1.60
C ASP A 80 -14.76 16.62 -0.20
N ARG A 81 -15.68 15.69 -0.01
CA ARG A 81 -15.82 14.99 1.28
C ARG A 81 -14.69 13.99 1.47
N ILE A 82 -14.04 14.04 2.62
CA ILE A 82 -12.94 13.12 2.97
C ILE A 82 -13.33 12.04 3.98
N GLY A 83 -14.56 12.07 4.45
CA GLY A 83 -15.13 10.99 5.23
C GLY A 83 -14.67 10.90 6.70
N TRP A 84 -14.03 11.93 7.26
CA TRP A 84 -13.59 11.92 8.67
C TRP A 84 -14.75 11.74 9.67
N GLU A 85 -15.97 12.07 9.26
CA GLU A 85 -17.20 11.90 10.04
C GLU A 85 -17.76 10.48 10.00
N TYR A 86 -17.22 9.60 9.16
CA TYR A 86 -17.66 8.22 9.04
C TYR A 86 -16.59 7.26 9.58
N PRO A 87 -16.99 6.15 10.22
CA PRO A 87 -16.04 5.13 10.62
C PRO A 87 -15.44 4.42 9.40
N GLY A 88 -14.15 4.08 9.47
CA GLY A 88 -13.45 3.35 8.42
C GLY A 88 -12.04 3.88 8.19
N PHE A 89 -11.42 3.34 7.14
CA PHE A 89 -10.09 3.75 6.72
C PHE A 89 -10.18 4.71 5.54
N HIS A 90 -9.18 5.61 5.44
CA HIS A 90 -9.11 6.62 4.42
C HIS A 90 -8.16 6.19 3.29
N GLU A 91 -8.65 6.31 2.05
CA GLU A 91 -7.89 5.91 0.85
C GLU A 91 -6.86 6.99 0.48
N LEU A 92 -5.62 6.57 0.22
CA LEU A 92 -4.53 7.44 -0.22
C LEU A 92 -4.50 7.56 -1.75
N CYS A 93 -4.05 8.72 -2.25
CA CYS A 93 -3.93 8.98 -3.68
C CYS A 93 -2.56 8.52 -4.19
N MET A 94 -2.52 7.61 -5.16
CA MET A 94 -1.26 7.15 -5.77
C MET A 94 -0.60 8.19 -6.70
N ASN A 95 -1.24 9.33 -6.95
CA ASN A 95 -0.66 10.50 -7.61
C ASN A 95 -0.12 11.54 -6.61
N SER A 96 0.13 11.14 -5.37
CA SER A 96 0.72 11.96 -4.33
C SER A 96 2.08 11.37 -3.89
N PRO A 97 2.87 12.05 -3.04
CA PRO A 97 4.10 11.51 -2.48
C PRO A 97 3.90 10.21 -1.67
N TYR A 98 2.66 9.85 -1.35
CA TYR A 98 2.34 8.57 -0.74
C TYR A 98 2.87 7.37 -1.54
N LEU A 99 2.87 7.44 -2.88
CA LEU A 99 3.40 6.34 -3.70
C LEU A 99 4.88 6.09 -3.44
N ASP A 100 5.68 7.15 -3.26
CA ASP A 100 7.11 7.00 -2.94
C ASP A 100 7.30 6.35 -1.56
N TYR A 101 6.52 6.76 -0.59
CA TYR A 101 6.50 6.16 0.75
C TYR A 101 6.12 4.68 0.73
N LEU A 102 5.11 4.30 -0.07
CA LEU A 102 4.70 2.90 -0.23
C LEU A 102 5.79 2.06 -0.92
N ILE A 103 6.40 2.58 -1.99
CA ILE A 103 7.47 1.91 -2.72
C ILE A 103 8.68 1.64 -1.81
N ALA A 104 9.08 2.61 -0.98
CA ALA A 104 10.18 2.41 -0.03
C ALA A 104 9.92 1.24 0.94
N GLN A 105 8.68 1.08 1.41
CA GLN A 105 8.29 -0.04 2.27
C GLN A 105 8.33 -1.40 1.51
N ILE A 106 7.89 -1.42 0.25
CA ILE A 106 7.95 -2.62 -0.58
C ILE A 106 9.42 -3.03 -0.80
N GLU A 107 10.27 -2.09 -1.18
CA GLU A 107 11.71 -2.33 -1.38
C GLU A 107 12.40 -2.82 -0.10
N GLU A 108 12.04 -2.26 1.06
CA GLU A 108 12.57 -2.70 2.35
C GLU A 108 12.19 -4.16 2.64
N VAL A 109 10.93 -4.52 2.44
CA VAL A 109 10.46 -5.91 2.67
C VAL A 109 11.16 -6.88 1.72
N VAL A 110 11.21 -6.59 0.42
CA VAL A 110 11.85 -7.48 -0.56
C VAL A 110 13.35 -7.64 -0.31
N ARG A 111 14.01 -6.59 0.17
CA ARG A 111 15.46 -6.62 0.49
C ARG A 111 15.79 -7.40 1.76
N ASN A 112 14.95 -7.26 2.77
CA ASN A 112 15.30 -7.70 4.13
C ASN A 112 14.72 -9.07 4.51
N TYR A 113 13.72 -9.56 3.75
CA TYR A 113 12.98 -10.78 4.08
C TYR A 113 12.97 -11.78 2.93
N ASP A 114 13.13 -13.05 3.26
CA ASP A 114 13.00 -14.17 2.30
C ASP A 114 11.51 -14.45 2.03
N CYS A 115 10.83 -13.50 1.38
CA CYS A 115 9.42 -13.60 1.08
C CYS A 115 9.15 -14.23 -0.28
N ASP A 116 8.08 -15.03 -0.40
CA ASP A 116 7.69 -15.69 -1.66
C ASP A 116 6.91 -14.77 -2.62
N GLY A 117 6.71 -13.52 -2.25
CA GLY A 117 6.04 -12.52 -3.06
C GLY A 117 5.46 -11.38 -2.23
N ILE A 118 4.91 -10.37 -2.92
CA ILE A 118 4.23 -9.22 -2.32
C ILE A 118 2.75 -9.26 -2.69
N PHE A 119 1.89 -9.10 -1.70
CA PHE A 119 0.45 -9.01 -1.87
C PHE A 119 -0.03 -7.60 -1.48
N LEU A 120 -0.55 -6.85 -2.45
CA LEU A 120 -1.01 -5.47 -2.28
C LEU A 120 -2.53 -5.41 -2.38
N ASP A 121 -3.15 -4.73 -1.43
CA ASP A 121 -4.59 -4.66 -1.28
C ASP A 121 -5.12 -3.22 -1.41
N ILE A 122 -6.43 -3.09 -1.67
CA ILE A 122 -7.14 -1.82 -1.82
C ILE A 122 -6.52 -0.96 -2.93
N VAL A 123 -6.31 -1.54 -4.09
CA VAL A 123 -5.75 -0.89 -5.27
C VAL A 123 -6.66 -1.05 -6.49
N GLY A 124 -6.56 -0.12 -7.41
CA GLY A 124 -7.35 -0.14 -8.66
C GLY A 124 -7.39 1.25 -9.30
N VAL A 125 -8.06 1.33 -10.43
CA VAL A 125 -8.35 2.62 -11.06
C VAL A 125 -9.28 3.44 -10.17
N ARG A 126 -8.88 4.67 -9.85
CA ARG A 126 -9.64 5.60 -8.99
C ARG A 126 -9.66 6.99 -9.59
N THR A 127 -10.82 7.58 -9.69
CA THR A 127 -10.94 9.03 -9.92
C THR A 127 -10.59 9.77 -8.62
N CYS A 128 -9.89 10.89 -8.74
CA CYS A 128 -9.45 11.67 -7.59
C CYS A 128 -9.35 13.15 -7.92
N TRP A 129 -9.87 13.99 -7.02
CA TRP A 129 -9.84 15.46 -7.11
C TRP A 129 -8.97 16.09 -6.01
N CYS A 130 -7.97 15.37 -5.50
CA CYS A 130 -6.96 15.96 -4.62
C CYS A 130 -6.11 16.98 -5.39
N GLN A 131 -5.40 17.85 -4.66
CA GLN A 131 -4.57 18.90 -5.26
C GLN A 131 -3.56 18.38 -6.30
N ASN A 132 -2.99 17.19 -6.09
CA ASN A 132 -2.02 16.61 -7.02
C ASN A 132 -2.70 16.21 -8.36
N CYS A 133 -3.88 15.59 -8.29
CA CYS A 133 -4.62 15.20 -9.50
C CYS A 133 -5.16 16.42 -10.26
N VAL A 134 -5.72 17.39 -9.53
CA VAL A 134 -6.17 18.66 -10.13
C VAL A 134 -5.00 19.38 -10.80
N LYS A 135 -3.86 19.51 -10.11
CA LYS A 135 -2.66 20.14 -10.67
C LYS A 135 -2.18 19.41 -11.93
N THR A 136 -2.12 18.10 -11.92
CA THR A 136 -1.69 17.30 -13.10
C THR A 136 -2.55 17.62 -14.32
N LEU A 137 -3.88 17.62 -14.17
CA LEU A 137 -4.79 17.92 -15.28
C LEU A 137 -4.66 19.38 -15.77
N LEU A 138 -4.52 20.34 -14.85
CA LEU A 138 -4.31 21.75 -15.22
C LEU A 138 -2.99 21.97 -15.97
N ASP A 139 -1.90 21.33 -15.52
CA ASP A 139 -0.60 21.40 -16.20
C ASP A 139 -0.66 20.80 -17.62
N GLU A 140 -1.57 19.84 -17.85
CA GLU A 140 -1.85 19.25 -19.17
C GLU A 140 -2.86 20.08 -20.01
N GLY A 141 -3.38 21.19 -19.49
CA GLY A 141 -4.40 22.00 -20.14
C GLY A 141 -5.79 21.34 -20.20
N LYS A 142 -6.04 20.36 -19.33
CA LYS A 142 -7.30 19.62 -19.23
C LYS A 142 -8.17 20.18 -18.10
N ASP A 143 -9.48 20.18 -18.31
CA ASP A 143 -10.46 20.52 -17.26
C ASP A 143 -10.51 19.42 -16.19
N PRO A 144 -10.13 19.70 -14.92
CA PRO A 144 -10.16 18.73 -13.85
C PRO A 144 -11.59 18.34 -13.41
N TYR A 145 -12.61 19.13 -13.74
CA TYR A 145 -14.01 18.82 -13.44
C TYR A 145 -14.71 17.99 -14.52
N ASN A 146 -14.04 17.76 -15.66
CA ASN A 146 -14.51 16.78 -16.65
C ASN A 146 -14.24 15.36 -16.14
N ASP A 147 -15.28 14.54 -16.02
CA ASP A 147 -15.19 13.18 -15.47
C ASP A 147 -14.36 12.23 -16.36
N GLU A 148 -14.37 12.45 -17.70
CA GLU A 148 -13.54 11.66 -18.63
C GLU A 148 -12.05 11.92 -18.38
N ASN A 149 -11.65 13.19 -18.22
CA ASN A 149 -10.27 13.56 -17.90
C ASN A 149 -9.82 12.96 -16.55
N ALA A 150 -10.70 13.00 -15.54
CA ALA A 150 -10.41 12.42 -14.23
C ALA A 150 -10.27 10.89 -14.29
N CYS A 151 -11.09 10.22 -15.11
CA CYS A 151 -11.02 8.77 -15.31
C CYS A 151 -9.73 8.38 -16.04
N GLU A 152 -9.39 9.05 -17.15
CA GLU A 152 -8.14 8.85 -17.90
C GLU A 152 -6.91 9.05 -17.01
N LEU A 153 -6.91 10.08 -16.17
CA LEU A 153 -5.84 10.28 -15.21
C LEU A 153 -5.78 9.12 -14.20
N GLY A 154 -6.93 8.66 -13.70
CA GLY A 154 -6.99 7.53 -12.77
C GLY A 154 -6.38 6.25 -13.35
N GLU A 155 -6.63 5.96 -14.62
CA GLU A 155 -6.01 4.83 -15.34
C GLU A 155 -4.49 4.97 -15.44
N ARG A 156 -4.00 6.14 -15.83
CA ARG A 156 -2.56 6.43 -15.93
C ARG A 156 -1.86 6.34 -14.57
N VAL A 157 -2.50 6.83 -13.52
CA VAL A 157 -1.99 6.75 -12.14
C VAL A 157 -1.89 5.29 -11.69
N TYR A 158 -2.90 4.49 -11.98
CA TYR A 158 -2.87 3.05 -11.66
C TYR A 158 -1.80 2.30 -12.45
N LEU A 159 -1.64 2.58 -13.74
CA LEU A 159 -0.57 2.01 -14.56
C LEU A 159 0.82 2.41 -14.05
N ASN A 160 1.01 3.68 -13.68
CA ASN A 160 2.27 4.13 -13.07
C ASN A 160 2.56 3.42 -11.74
N TYR A 161 1.54 3.27 -10.88
CA TYR A 161 1.65 2.51 -9.65
C TYR A 161 2.11 1.07 -9.91
N THR A 162 1.42 0.33 -10.77
CA THR A 162 1.75 -1.08 -11.06
C THR A 162 3.14 -1.24 -11.66
N ARG A 163 3.54 -0.35 -12.57
CA ARG A 163 4.89 -0.30 -13.14
C ARG A 163 5.95 -0.09 -12.06
N ARG A 164 5.77 0.91 -11.19
CA ARG A 164 6.73 1.23 -10.12
C ARG A 164 6.85 0.11 -9.09
N VAL A 165 5.72 -0.51 -8.72
CA VAL A 165 5.73 -1.70 -7.84
C VAL A 165 6.53 -2.83 -8.49
N ARG A 166 6.28 -3.12 -9.78
CA ARG A 166 7.01 -4.17 -10.49
C ARG A 166 8.51 -3.89 -10.54
N GLU A 167 8.90 -2.66 -10.87
CA GLU A 167 10.28 -2.22 -10.88
C GLU A 167 10.96 -2.35 -9.51
N ALA A 168 10.24 -2.03 -8.42
CA ALA A 168 10.75 -2.16 -7.06
C ALA A 168 11.03 -3.63 -6.68
N VAL A 169 10.13 -4.53 -7.06
CA VAL A 169 10.27 -5.98 -6.79
C VAL A 169 11.37 -6.62 -7.66
N ASP A 170 11.50 -6.20 -8.92
CA ASP A 170 12.47 -6.80 -9.87
C ASP A 170 13.92 -6.35 -9.66
N ARG A 171 14.15 -5.23 -8.95
CA ARG A 171 15.50 -4.70 -8.71
C ARG A 171 16.30 -5.45 -7.65
N ILE A 172 15.63 -6.24 -6.84
CA ILE A 172 16.18 -6.91 -5.67
C ILE A 172 16.15 -8.41 -5.89
#